data_84f6330ca7be4b052f07747b8d5aedf1
#
_entry.id   84f6330ca7be4b052f07747b8d5aedf1
#
_cell.length_a   1.000
_cell.length_b   1.000
_cell.length_c   1.000
_cell.angle_alpha   90.00
_cell.angle_beta   90.00
_cell.angle_gamma   90.00
#
_symmetry.space_group_name_H-M   'P 1'
#
loop_
_entity.id
_entity.type
_entity.pdbx_description
1 polymer ?
#
loop_
_entity_poly.entity_id
_entity_poly.type
_entity_poly.pdbx_seq_one_letter_code
_entity_poly.pdbx_strand_id
1 'polypeptide(L)'
;MDGHVQHDGFGRDINYLRIAVTDKCNFRCIYCMPADGVAPRAHDELLSAEEIARFVRLVAGEGIRRVRLTGGEPLVSRRIIPLIRDIRAIPQIEDISLTTNGALLPKLAPQLKDAGLNRVNISLDTLDPTLFGKITRLGRLEQTMAGIDAALAWGFEPVKVNCVVVRRLNQDVAALARLTLDRPIHLRFIEYMPIGDERTSSHCAVDPHAPALNPALWDASDTVPSDELRARINAGAAAVGLGELEPLDINDAPAGAGPARYWHFPGAAGTVGFISAMSNHFCANCTRLRLTADGNVRPCLFSDAEYSVRDALRRGDDMQVLSIWRDAVAHKPQEHAIIEGTQRFMSQIGG
;
A
#
# COMPACT_ATOMS: atom_id res chain seq x y z
N MET A 1 -29.07 -12.27 7.02
CA MET A 1 -29.18 -10.85 6.66
C MET A 1 -28.34 -10.68 5.40
N ASP A 2 -29.02 -10.59 4.27
CA ASP A 2 -28.37 -10.42 2.97
C ASP A 2 -27.60 -9.11 2.99
N GLY A 3 -26.27 -9.24 2.96
CA GLY A 3 -25.37 -8.08 3.06
C GLY A 3 -25.57 -7.19 1.84
N HIS A 4 -26.07 -5.99 2.04
CA HIS A 4 -26.12 -4.99 0.99
C HIS A 4 -24.70 -4.79 0.44
N VAL A 5 -24.52 -5.03 -0.86
CA VAL A 5 -23.27 -4.79 -1.59
C VAL A 5 -23.48 -3.54 -2.42
N GLN A 6 -22.68 -2.52 -2.17
CA GLN A 6 -22.75 -1.29 -2.96
C GLN A 6 -21.95 -1.47 -4.26
N HIS A 7 -22.61 -1.25 -5.39
CA HIS A 7 -21.98 -1.23 -6.71
C HIS A 7 -21.66 0.21 -7.12
N ASP A 8 -20.57 0.38 -7.83
CA ASP A 8 -20.29 1.66 -8.50
C ASP A 8 -21.02 1.76 -9.85
N GLY A 9 -20.84 2.87 -10.56
CA GLY A 9 -21.47 3.12 -11.86
C GLY A 9 -21.11 2.13 -12.97
N PHE A 10 -20.16 1.21 -12.72
CA PHE A 10 -19.67 0.19 -13.67
C PHE A 10 -19.90 -1.25 -13.18
N GLY A 11 -20.71 -1.43 -12.13
CA GLY A 11 -21.06 -2.73 -11.60
C GLY A 11 -19.97 -3.41 -10.75
N ARG A 12 -18.94 -2.69 -10.28
CA ARG A 12 -17.91 -3.24 -9.42
C ARG A 12 -18.37 -3.23 -7.96
N ASP A 13 -18.21 -4.35 -7.26
CA ASP A 13 -18.50 -4.47 -5.82
C ASP A 13 -17.50 -3.68 -4.98
N ILE A 14 -17.93 -2.61 -4.34
CA ILE A 14 -17.05 -1.83 -3.48
C ILE A 14 -17.01 -2.45 -2.08
N ASN A 15 -16.00 -3.26 -1.81
CA ASN A 15 -15.89 -4.03 -0.57
C ASN A 15 -14.57 -3.84 0.19
N TYR A 16 -13.69 -2.94 -0.29
CA TYR A 16 -12.36 -2.76 0.26
C TYR A 16 -12.03 -1.29 0.52
N LEU A 17 -11.77 -0.97 1.78
CA LEU A 17 -11.38 0.38 2.20
C LEU A 17 -9.91 0.43 2.60
N ARG A 18 -9.16 1.39 2.03
CA ARG A 18 -7.81 1.74 2.50
C ARG A 18 -7.89 3.01 3.33
N ILE A 19 -7.24 3.03 4.49
CA ILE A 19 -7.30 4.15 5.44
C ILE A 19 -5.89 4.64 5.73
N ALA A 20 -5.61 5.89 5.38
CA ALA A 20 -4.43 6.59 5.87
C ALA A 20 -4.68 7.04 7.32
N VAL A 21 -4.04 6.41 8.29
CA VAL A 21 -4.23 6.74 9.71
C VAL A 21 -3.40 7.93 10.17
N THR A 22 -2.39 8.29 9.39
CA THR A 22 -1.47 9.41 9.63
C THR A 22 -0.73 9.76 8.35
N ASP A 23 -0.30 10.99 8.21
CA ASP A 23 0.62 11.48 7.18
C ASP A 23 2.09 11.39 7.60
N LYS A 24 2.35 11.16 8.91
CA LYS A 24 3.70 11.02 9.46
C LYS A 24 4.33 9.69 9.10
N CYS A 25 5.64 9.72 8.80
CA CYS A 25 6.45 8.54 8.56
C CYS A 25 7.81 8.68 9.24
N ASN A 26 8.39 7.58 9.66
CA ASN A 26 9.77 7.52 10.15
C ASN A 26 10.79 7.29 9.02
N PHE A 27 10.35 7.05 7.78
CA PHE A 27 11.15 7.05 6.57
C PHE A 27 10.80 8.27 5.70
N ARG A 28 11.60 8.50 4.63
CA ARG A 28 11.41 9.58 3.64
C ARG A 28 11.69 9.05 2.24
N CYS A 29 10.98 7.97 1.87
CA CYS A 29 11.22 7.32 0.57
C CYS A 29 11.07 8.30 -0.58
N ILE A 30 12.07 8.29 -1.48
CA ILE A 30 12.24 9.29 -2.54
C ILE A 30 11.03 9.38 -3.48
N TYR A 31 10.32 8.27 -3.73
CA TYR A 31 9.14 8.20 -4.58
C TYR A 31 7.81 8.47 -3.83
N CYS A 32 7.85 8.71 -2.52
CA CYS A 32 6.66 8.76 -1.67
C CYS A 32 6.39 10.14 -1.07
N MET A 33 7.44 10.87 -0.72
CA MET A 33 7.34 12.20 -0.10
C MET A 33 8.63 13.00 -0.24
N PRO A 34 8.59 14.33 -0.07
CA PRO A 34 9.78 15.19 -0.05
C PRO A 34 10.77 14.81 1.06
N ALA A 35 12.03 15.24 0.92
CA ALA A 35 13.09 14.97 1.90
C ALA A 35 12.75 15.48 3.30
N ASP A 36 12.17 16.66 3.39
CA ASP A 36 11.75 17.28 4.65
C ASP A 36 10.42 16.70 5.19
N GLY A 37 9.81 15.77 4.44
CA GLY A 37 8.50 15.22 4.73
C GLY A 37 7.37 16.11 4.22
N VAL A 38 6.14 15.72 4.54
CA VAL A 38 4.95 16.52 4.24
C VAL A 38 4.72 17.54 5.36
N ALA A 39 4.16 18.70 5.03
CA ALA A 39 3.80 19.71 6.02
C ALA A 39 2.88 19.10 7.10
N PRO A 40 3.21 19.25 8.38
CA PRO A 40 2.41 18.68 9.45
C PRO A 40 1.02 19.36 9.47
N ARG A 41 -0.02 18.54 9.55
CA ARG A 41 -1.38 19.02 9.78
C ARG A 41 -1.63 19.23 11.27
N ALA A 42 -2.47 20.21 11.60
CA ALA A 42 -2.92 20.40 12.96
C ALA A 42 -3.73 19.18 13.44
N HIS A 43 -3.72 18.92 14.73
CA HIS A 43 -4.35 17.71 15.30
C HIS A 43 -5.87 17.68 15.06
N ASP A 44 -6.49 18.84 15.05
CA ASP A 44 -7.91 19.05 14.77
C ASP A 44 -8.26 18.94 13.28
N GLU A 45 -7.29 18.94 12.39
CA GLU A 45 -7.49 18.64 10.96
C GLU A 45 -7.52 17.14 10.66
N LEU A 46 -7.03 16.31 11.58
CA LEU A 46 -6.95 14.87 11.40
C LEU A 46 -8.14 14.16 12.08
N LEU A 47 -8.60 13.04 11.50
CA LEU A 47 -9.56 12.18 12.16
C LEU A 47 -8.97 11.50 13.38
N SER A 48 -9.77 11.38 14.44
CA SER A 48 -9.43 10.54 15.60
C SER A 48 -9.60 9.04 15.27
N ALA A 49 -9.08 8.15 16.13
CA ALA A 49 -9.30 6.72 15.97
C ALA A 49 -10.79 6.35 16.06
N GLU A 50 -11.51 7.02 16.94
CA GLU A 50 -12.95 6.84 17.15
C GLU A 50 -13.76 7.30 15.94
N GLU A 51 -13.38 8.44 15.32
CA GLU A 51 -13.99 8.95 14.09
C GLU A 51 -13.76 7.96 12.93
N ILE A 52 -12.54 7.42 12.79
CA ILE A 52 -12.21 6.40 11.79
C ILE A 52 -13.04 5.13 12.04
N ALA A 53 -13.07 4.62 13.27
CA ALA A 53 -13.83 3.41 13.61
C ALA A 53 -15.33 3.59 13.36
N ARG A 54 -15.88 4.78 13.69
CA ARG A 54 -17.27 5.14 13.38
C ARG A 54 -17.53 5.12 11.87
N PHE A 55 -16.65 5.76 11.09
CA PHE A 55 -16.76 5.74 9.63
C PHE A 55 -16.75 4.31 9.08
N VAL A 56 -15.79 3.46 9.54
CA VAL A 56 -15.74 2.05 9.11
C VAL A 56 -17.02 1.31 9.44
N ARG A 57 -17.61 1.54 10.63
CA ARG A 57 -18.89 0.91 11.02
C ARG A 57 -20.03 1.30 10.08
N LEU A 58 -20.12 2.56 9.70
CA LEU A 58 -21.14 3.04 8.77
C LEU A 58 -21.00 2.39 7.40
N VAL A 59 -19.80 2.44 6.81
CA VAL A 59 -19.56 1.89 5.46
C VAL A 59 -19.50 0.36 5.42
N ALA A 60 -19.31 -0.30 6.56
CA ALA A 60 -19.48 -1.75 6.68
C ALA A 60 -20.94 -2.16 6.43
N GLY A 61 -21.91 -1.32 6.82
CA GLY A 61 -23.32 -1.44 6.43
C GLY A 61 -23.57 -1.32 4.93
N GLU A 62 -22.72 -0.57 4.22
CA GLU A 62 -22.77 -0.36 2.76
C GLU A 62 -21.98 -1.42 1.96
N GLY A 63 -21.42 -2.44 2.60
CA GLY A 63 -20.75 -3.55 1.91
C GLY A 63 -19.24 -3.64 2.09
N ILE A 64 -18.60 -2.74 2.83
CA ILE A 64 -17.18 -2.89 3.15
C ILE A 64 -16.96 -4.10 4.05
N ARG A 65 -16.03 -4.96 3.65
CA ARG A 65 -15.65 -6.21 4.35
C ARG A 65 -14.15 -6.25 4.69
N ARG A 66 -13.34 -5.49 3.97
CA ARG A 66 -11.89 -5.52 4.10
C ARG A 66 -11.36 -4.12 4.35
N VAL A 67 -10.47 -3.99 5.35
CA VAL A 67 -9.83 -2.74 5.72
C VAL A 67 -8.32 -2.89 5.61
N ARG A 68 -7.65 -1.89 5.04
CA ARG A 68 -6.20 -1.78 5.07
C ARG A 68 -5.78 -0.47 5.70
N LEU A 69 -5.07 -0.59 6.81
CA LEU A 69 -4.48 0.54 7.48
C LEU A 69 -3.13 0.88 6.85
N THR A 70 -2.93 2.15 6.54
CA THR A 70 -1.76 2.67 5.84
C THR A 70 -1.58 4.16 6.21
N GLY A 71 -0.96 4.96 5.37
CA GLY A 71 -0.73 6.39 5.58
C GLY A 71 0.68 6.74 5.16
N GLY A 72 1.39 7.54 5.97
CA GLY A 72 2.84 7.54 6.00
C GLY A 72 3.31 6.19 6.57
N GLU A 73 3.62 6.13 7.86
CA GLU A 73 3.84 4.85 8.54
C GLU A 73 2.79 4.68 9.66
N PRO A 74 1.86 3.73 9.52
CA PRO A 74 0.77 3.58 10.49
C PRO A 74 1.26 3.19 11.89
N LEU A 75 2.41 2.51 12.01
CA LEU A 75 2.97 2.06 13.29
C LEU A 75 3.59 3.20 14.11
N VAL A 76 3.80 4.40 13.56
CA VAL A 76 4.20 5.57 14.36
C VAL A 76 3.02 6.20 15.10
N SER A 77 1.79 5.85 14.70
CA SER A 77 0.58 6.32 15.37
C SER A 77 0.34 5.55 16.67
N ARG A 78 0.33 6.24 17.81
CA ARG A 78 0.00 5.65 19.11
C ARG A 78 -1.43 5.09 19.16
N ARG A 79 -2.29 5.48 18.23
CA ARG A 79 -3.70 5.09 18.15
C ARG A 79 -3.93 3.83 17.34
N ILE A 80 -2.88 3.26 16.71
CA ILE A 80 -3.03 2.14 15.78
C ILE A 80 -3.62 0.88 16.47
N ILE A 81 -3.17 0.55 17.66
CA ILE A 81 -3.63 -0.64 18.39
C ILE A 81 -5.11 -0.50 18.83
N PRO A 82 -5.54 0.58 19.52
CA PRO A 82 -6.95 0.83 19.78
C PRO A 82 -7.81 0.80 18.51
N LEU A 83 -7.40 1.47 17.45
CA LEU A 83 -8.14 1.51 16.20
C LEU A 83 -8.36 0.11 15.60
N ILE A 84 -7.33 -0.76 15.62
CA ILE A 84 -7.48 -2.14 15.14
C ILE A 84 -8.53 -2.90 15.97
N ARG A 85 -8.52 -2.77 17.30
CA ARG A 85 -9.51 -3.39 18.19
C ARG A 85 -10.92 -2.91 17.89
N ASP A 86 -11.10 -1.61 17.71
CA ASP A 86 -12.40 -1.01 17.41
C ASP A 86 -12.96 -1.46 16.05
N ILE A 87 -12.09 -1.55 15.03
CA ILE A 87 -12.45 -2.08 13.71
C ILE A 87 -12.76 -3.58 13.80
N ARG A 88 -11.98 -4.37 14.57
CA ARG A 88 -12.22 -5.80 14.74
C ARG A 88 -13.55 -6.10 15.43
N ALA A 89 -14.02 -5.21 16.27
CA ALA A 89 -15.33 -5.33 16.94
C ALA A 89 -16.52 -5.10 15.98
N ILE A 90 -16.28 -4.71 14.72
CA ILE A 90 -17.33 -4.54 13.70
C ILE A 90 -17.59 -5.90 13.03
N PRO A 91 -18.77 -6.54 13.21
CA PRO A 91 -19.00 -7.92 12.77
C PRO A 91 -18.86 -8.15 11.27
N GLN A 92 -19.13 -7.11 10.45
CA GLN A 92 -19.05 -7.19 9.00
C GLN A 92 -17.62 -7.16 8.46
N ILE A 93 -16.63 -6.74 9.27
CA ILE A 93 -15.23 -6.68 8.83
C ILE A 93 -14.56 -8.03 8.99
N GLU A 94 -14.27 -8.63 7.85
CA GLU A 94 -13.67 -9.98 7.74
C GLU A 94 -12.14 -9.92 7.83
N ASP A 95 -11.52 -8.88 7.22
CA ASP A 95 -10.08 -8.80 7.05
C ASP A 95 -9.54 -7.39 7.37
N ILE A 96 -8.58 -7.35 8.28
CA ILE A 96 -7.81 -6.15 8.62
C ILE A 96 -6.36 -6.40 8.27
N SER A 97 -5.83 -5.59 7.37
CA SER A 97 -4.43 -5.65 6.96
C SER A 97 -3.71 -4.34 7.20
N LEU A 98 -2.39 -4.40 7.31
CA LEU A 98 -1.52 -3.25 7.52
C LEU A 98 -0.50 -3.16 6.40
N THR A 99 -0.19 -1.94 5.92
CA THR A 99 1.00 -1.68 5.09
C THR A 99 1.99 -0.88 5.91
N THR A 100 3.23 -1.34 6.01
CA THR A 100 4.27 -0.77 6.88
C THR A 100 5.66 -0.88 6.25
N ASN A 101 6.59 -0.03 6.66
CA ASN A 101 8.01 -0.20 6.35
C ASN A 101 8.72 -1.28 7.21
N GLY A 102 8.01 -1.85 8.17
CA GLY A 102 8.48 -2.96 9.00
C GLY A 102 9.34 -2.59 10.20
N ALA A 103 9.93 -1.40 10.25
CA ALA A 103 10.93 -1.03 11.27
C ALA A 103 10.41 -1.13 12.72
N LEU A 104 9.12 -0.96 12.95
CA LEU A 104 8.51 -1.03 14.27
C LEU A 104 7.82 -2.37 14.57
N LEU A 105 7.73 -3.28 13.59
CA LEU A 105 7.10 -4.59 13.77
C LEU A 105 7.75 -5.43 14.87
N PRO A 106 9.08 -5.52 15.03
CA PRO A 106 9.66 -6.32 16.10
C PRO A 106 9.15 -5.96 17.49
N LYS A 107 8.83 -4.68 17.70
CA LYS A 107 8.30 -4.18 18.97
C LYS A 107 6.78 -4.36 19.11
N LEU A 108 6.03 -4.23 18.02
CA LEU A 108 4.58 -4.08 18.06
C LEU A 108 3.82 -5.33 17.61
N ALA A 109 4.48 -6.30 16.97
CA ALA A 109 3.83 -7.49 16.41
C ALA A 109 2.93 -8.23 17.41
N PRO A 110 3.35 -8.48 18.68
CA PRO A 110 2.46 -9.14 19.65
C PRO A 110 1.15 -8.38 19.84
N GLN A 111 1.25 -7.07 20.11
CA GLN A 111 0.08 -6.22 20.38
C GLN A 111 -0.83 -6.07 19.16
N LEU A 112 -0.26 -6.04 17.94
CA LEU A 112 -1.01 -6.00 16.69
C LEU A 112 -1.79 -7.30 16.46
N LYS A 113 -1.16 -8.45 16.75
CA LYS A 113 -1.81 -9.77 16.67
C LYS A 113 -2.95 -9.88 17.67
N ASP A 114 -2.72 -9.51 18.92
CA ASP A 114 -3.73 -9.52 20.00
C ASP A 114 -4.90 -8.56 19.71
N ALA A 115 -4.63 -7.45 19.02
CA ALA A 115 -5.67 -6.51 18.59
C ALA A 115 -6.55 -7.05 17.45
N GLY A 116 -6.17 -8.18 16.83
CA GLY A 116 -6.92 -8.82 15.75
C GLY A 116 -6.49 -8.43 14.33
N LEU A 117 -5.26 -7.94 14.16
CA LEU A 117 -4.68 -7.74 12.82
C LEU A 117 -4.45 -9.11 12.16
N ASN A 118 -4.96 -9.30 10.94
CA ASN A 118 -4.84 -10.56 10.22
C ASN A 118 -3.46 -10.71 9.56
N ARG A 119 -3.00 -9.70 8.83
CA ARG A 119 -1.83 -9.81 7.96
C ARG A 119 -1.13 -8.47 7.73
N VAL A 120 0.12 -8.57 7.28
CA VAL A 120 0.97 -7.40 7.02
C VAL A 120 1.48 -7.38 5.58
N ASN A 121 1.68 -6.17 5.06
CA ASN A 121 2.39 -5.91 3.82
C ASN A 121 3.58 -5.02 4.18
N ILE A 122 4.79 -5.51 3.94
CA ILE A 122 6.03 -4.83 4.32
C ILE A 122 6.69 -4.29 3.05
N SER A 123 7.12 -3.04 3.07
CA SER A 123 7.81 -2.42 1.92
C SER A 123 9.31 -2.70 2.01
N LEU A 124 9.88 -3.27 0.92
CA LEU A 124 11.30 -3.59 0.79
C LEU A 124 11.71 -3.47 -0.68
N ASP A 125 12.43 -2.41 -1.02
CA ASP A 125 12.74 -2.09 -2.42
C ASP A 125 14.09 -2.66 -2.89
N THR A 126 14.99 -3.03 -1.98
CA THR A 126 16.31 -3.59 -2.31
C THR A 126 16.92 -4.32 -1.12
N LEU A 127 17.85 -5.25 -1.40
CA LEU A 127 18.70 -5.91 -0.41
C LEU A 127 20.11 -5.27 -0.29
N ASP A 128 20.42 -4.26 -1.10
CA ASP A 128 21.63 -3.46 -0.95
C ASP A 128 21.41 -2.40 0.14
N PRO A 129 22.14 -2.45 1.27
CA PRO A 129 21.95 -1.48 2.37
C PRO A 129 22.24 -0.04 1.95
N THR A 130 23.17 0.17 1.03
CA THR A 130 23.53 1.49 0.52
C THR A 130 22.39 2.07 -0.31
N LEU A 131 21.87 1.29 -1.26
CA LEU A 131 20.73 1.69 -2.08
C LEU A 131 19.48 1.86 -1.21
N PHE A 132 19.24 0.96 -0.23
CA PHE A 132 18.12 1.07 0.71
C PHE A 132 18.15 2.40 1.47
N GLY A 133 19.31 2.76 2.02
CA GLY A 133 19.50 4.05 2.69
C GLY A 133 19.24 5.24 1.78
N LYS A 134 19.67 5.18 0.52
CA LYS A 134 19.40 6.23 -0.49
C LYS A 134 17.91 6.34 -0.83
N ILE A 135 17.23 5.21 -1.05
CA ILE A 135 15.78 5.18 -1.36
C ILE A 135 14.97 5.70 -0.18
N THR A 136 15.23 5.21 1.02
CA THR A 136 14.41 5.50 2.21
C THR A 136 14.85 6.75 2.97
N ARG A 137 16.03 7.28 2.69
CA ARG A 137 16.73 8.42 3.33
C ARG A 137 16.99 8.20 4.82
N LEU A 138 16.04 7.78 5.61
CA LEU A 138 16.13 7.62 7.06
C LEU A 138 16.08 6.16 7.54
N GLY A 139 15.75 5.22 6.65
CA GLY A 139 15.61 3.81 6.98
C GLY A 139 16.93 3.05 6.95
N ARG A 140 16.95 1.90 7.64
CA ARG A 140 18.02 0.92 7.59
C ARG A 140 17.45 -0.43 7.21
N LEU A 141 18.11 -1.13 6.30
CA LEU A 141 17.67 -2.42 5.77
C LEU A 141 17.43 -3.46 6.87
N GLU A 142 18.33 -3.51 7.85
CA GLU A 142 18.28 -4.47 8.96
C GLU A 142 16.98 -4.34 9.78
N GLN A 143 16.45 -3.12 9.91
CA GLN A 143 15.19 -2.87 10.62
C GLN A 143 14.00 -3.46 9.89
N THR A 144 13.96 -3.30 8.57
CA THR A 144 12.89 -3.85 7.72
C THR A 144 12.97 -5.38 7.66
N MET A 145 14.19 -5.93 7.53
CA MET A 145 14.40 -7.38 7.55
C MET A 145 13.96 -8.00 8.88
N ALA A 146 14.35 -7.40 10.02
CA ALA A 146 13.87 -7.81 11.34
C ALA A 146 12.34 -7.72 11.46
N GLY A 147 11.71 -6.75 10.78
CA GLY A 147 10.26 -6.62 10.68
C GLY A 147 9.60 -7.79 9.95
N ILE A 148 10.22 -8.28 8.86
CA ILE A 148 9.76 -9.47 8.13
C ILE A 148 9.87 -10.71 9.02
N ASP A 149 11.02 -10.88 9.69
CA ASP A 149 11.23 -12.01 10.60
C ASP A 149 10.23 -11.99 11.76
N ALA A 150 9.97 -10.84 12.35
CA ALA A 150 8.96 -10.67 13.39
C ALA A 150 7.54 -11.00 12.88
N ALA A 151 7.20 -10.59 11.66
CA ALA A 151 5.90 -10.89 11.08
C ALA A 151 5.68 -12.40 10.91
N LEU A 152 6.70 -13.11 10.44
CA LEU A 152 6.67 -14.58 10.29
C LEU A 152 6.60 -15.26 11.68
N ALA A 153 7.43 -14.84 12.62
CA ALA A 153 7.49 -15.42 13.97
C ALA A 153 6.17 -15.27 14.76
N TRP A 154 5.44 -14.17 14.54
CA TRP A 154 4.14 -13.92 15.16
C TRP A 154 2.95 -14.46 14.37
N GLY A 155 3.21 -15.22 13.30
CA GLY A 155 2.17 -15.92 12.52
C GLY A 155 1.19 -14.98 11.83
N PHE A 156 1.66 -13.84 11.32
CA PHE A 156 0.87 -13.08 10.34
C PHE A 156 0.86 -13.84 9.02
N GLU A 157 -0.33 -14.11 8.48
CA GLU A 157 -0.47 -14.89 7.26
C GLU A 157 -1.58 -14.31 6.37
N PRO A 158 -1.24 -14.10 5.09
CA PRO A 158 0.11 -14.13 4.46
C PRO A 158 0.96 -12.92 4.82
N VAL A 159 2.29 -13.11 4.93
CA VAL A 159 3.27 -12.01 4.96
C VAL A 159 3.58 -11.62 3.52
N LYS A 160 3.17 -10.41 3.13
CA LYS A 160 3.44 -9.88 1.79
C LYS A 160 4.54 -8.83 1.85
N VAL A 161 5.51 -8.94 0.95
CA VAL A 161 6.60 -7.96 0.79
C VAL A 161 6.39 -7.22 -0.52
N ASN A 162 6.39 -5.90 -0.48
CA ASN A 162 6.19 -5.05 -1.66
C ASN A 162 7.51 -4.39 -2.06
N CYS A 163 7.82 -4.43 -3.34
CA CYS A 163 8.93 -3.73 -3.95
C CYS A 163 8.40 -2.82 -5.07
N VAL A 164 8.56 -1.52 -4.95
CA VAL A 164 8.34 -0.58 -6.06
C VAL A 164 9.59 -0.60 -6.93
N VAL A 165 9.43 -0.94 -8.21
CA VAL A 165 10.56 -1.02 -9.14
C VAL A 165 10.61 0.21 -10.01
N VAL A 166 11.76 0.89 -9.97
CA VAL A 166 12.06 2.08 -10.78
C VAL A 166 13.28 1.79 -11.64
N ARG A 167 13.18 1.98 -12.95
CA ARG A 167 14.24 1.62 -13.91
C ARG A 167 15.58 2.23 -13.56
N ARG A 168 15.63 3.50 -13.21
CA ARG A 168 16.86 4.24 -12.87
C ARG A 168 17.53 3.73 -11.59
N LEU A 169 16.80 3.10 -10.67
CA LEU A 169 17.37 2.58 -9.44
C LEU A 169 18.15 1.26 -9.63
N ASN A 170 17.95 0.60 -10.77
CA ASN A 170 18.63 -0.64 -11.13
C ASN A 170 18.68 -1.68 -9.99
N GLN A 171 17.52 -1.88 -9.36
CA GLN A 171 17.36 -2.78 -8.21
C GLN A 171 17.63 -4.24 -8.64
N ASP A 172 18.33 -5.02 -7.80
CA ASP A 172 18.51 -6.46 -8.02
C ASP A 172 17.23 -7.22 -7.68
N VAL A 173 16.31 -7.24 -8.66
CA VAL A 173 15.01 -7.91 -8.52
C VAL A 173 15.15 -9.44 -8.41
N ALA A 174 16.22 -10.01 -8.95
CA ALA A 174 16.48 -11.45 -8.85
C ALA A 174 16.93 -11.83 -7.44
N ALA A 175 17.78 -11.04 -6.79
CA ALA A 175 18.16 -11.26 -5.40
C ALA A 175 16.93 -11.14 -4.47
N LEU A 176 16.08 -10.15 -4.69
CA LEU A 176 14.82 -10.01 -3.94
C LEU A 176 13.92 -11.23 -4.13
N ALA A 177 13.72 -11.69 -5.38
CA ALA A 177 12.87 -12.83 -5.68
C ALA A 177 13.36 -14.12 -4.97
N ARG A 178 14.68 -14.31 -4.85
CA ARG A 178 15.27 -15.47 -4.15
C ARG A 178 14.92 -15.53 -2.65
N LEU A 179 14.48 -14.44 -2.02
CA LEU A 179 13.96 -14.49 -0.64
C LEU A 179 12.78 -15.44 -0.48
N THR A 180 12.05 -15.72 -1.56
CA THR A 180 10.88 -16.61 -1.53
C THR A 180 11.26 -18.10 -1.53
N LEU A 181 12.52 -18.44 -1.78
CA LEU A 181 12.98 -19.84 -1.79
C LEU A 181 12.83 -20.48 -0.42
N ASP A 182 13.37 -19.82 0.61
CA ASP A 182 13.49 -20.37 1.97
C ASP A 182 12.51 -19.73 2.97
N ARG A 183 11.81 -18.66 2.56
CA ARG A 183 10.88 -17.92 3.43
C ARG A 183 9.47 -18.00 2.89
N PRO A 184 8.45 -18.28 3.72
CA PRO A 184 7.05 -18.29 3.31
C PRO A 184 6.50 -16.86 3.18
N ILE A 185 7.14 -16.06 2.35
CA ILE A 185 6.73 -14.69 2.03
C ILE A 185 6.23 -14.60 0.60
N HIS A 186 5.38 -13.63 0.35
CA HIS A 186 4.84 -13.35 -0.97
C HIS A 186 5.37 -12.00 -1.45
N LEU A 187 6.51 -12.04 -2.18
CA LEU A 187 7.12 -10.85 -2.74
C LEU A 187 6.30 -10.34 -3.91
N ARG A 188 6.01 -9.04 -3.94
CA ARG A 188 5.25 -8.41 -5.02
C ARG A 188 6.02 -7.23 -5.59
N PHE A 189 6.38 -7.32 -6.84
CA PHE A 189 6.92 -6.22 -7.61
C PHE A 189 5.78 -5.33 -8.11
N ILE A 190 5.89 -4.04 -7.87
CA ILE A 190 4.90 -3.04 -8.21
C ILE A 190 5.53 -2.09 -9.22
N GLU A 191 4.88 -1.90 -10.35
CA GLU A 191 5.28 -0.87 -11.30
C GLU A 191 5.24 0.50 -10.65
N TYR A 192 6.28 1.30 -10.89
CA TYR A 192 6.32 2.69 -10.42
C TYR A 192 5.11 3.46 -10.97
N MET A 193 4.48 4.20 -10.08
CA MET A 193 3.33 5.06 -10.39
C MET A 193 3.72 6.51 -10.07
N PRO A 194 3.66 7.44 -11.04
CA PRO A 194 3.96 8.85 -10.80
C PRO A 194 2.81 9.52 -10.03
N ILE A 195 2.88 9.42 -8.70
CA ILE A 195 1.92 10.02 -7.76
C ILE A 195 2.60 11.13 -6.97
N GLY A 196 1.93 12.27 -6.84
CA GLY A 196 2.46 13.48 -6.21
C GLY A 196 3.08 14.42 -7.23
N ASP A 197 3.04 15.71 -6.96
CA ASP A 197 3.67 16.73 -7.79
C ASP A 197 5.09 17.00 -7.29
N GLU A 198 5.99 16.06 -7.55
CA GLU A 198 7.40 16.21 -7.17
C GLU A 198 8.14 17.23 -8.04
N ARG A 199 7.58 17.57 -9.23
CA ARG A 199 8.15 18.56 -10.15
C ARG A 199 8.05 19.98 -9.61
N THR A 200 7.03 20.25 -8.80
CA THR A 200 6.80 21.58 -8.19
C THR A 200 7.38 21.73 -6.80
N SER A 201 7.82 20.65 -6.16
CA SER A 201 8.44 20.74 -4.85
C SER A 201 9.88 21.27 -5.00
N SER A 202 10.02 22.60 -4.89
CA SER A 202 11.31 23.33 -4.81
C SER A 202 12.23 22.87 -3.67
N HIS A 203 11.83 21.85 -2.92
CA HIS A 203 12.51 21.30 -1.74
C HIS A 203 13.20 19.95 -2.00
N CYS A 204 13.15 19.40 -3.22
CA CYS A 204 14.06 18.31 -3.58
C CYS A 204 15.44 18.91 -3.79
N ALA A 205 16.30 18.86 -2.77
CA ALA A 205 17.72 19.08 -2.97
C ALA A 205 18.20 18.03 -4.00
N VAL A 206 18.33 18.47 -5.23
CA VAL A 206 18.81 17.64 -6.33
C VAL A 206 20.30 17.42 -6.09
N ASP A 207 20.68 16.18 -5.77
CA ASP A 207 22.11 15.82 -5.84
C ASP A 207 22.48 15.72 -7.32
N PRO A 208 23.23 16.68 -7.87
CA PRO A 208 23.62 16.68 -9.28
C PRO A 208 24.51 15.48 -9.63
N HIS A 209 25.11 14.83 -8.63
CA HIS A 209 25.96 13.66 -8.81
C HIS A 209 25.19 12.32 -8.71
N ALA A 210 23.91 12.35 -8.38
CA ALA A 210 23.04 11.17 -8.29
C ALA A 210 21.68 11.37 -8.99
N PRO A 211 21.63 11.65 -10.30
CA PRO A 211 20.39 11.95 -11.02
C PRO A 211 19.37 10.79 -10.98
N ALA A 212 19.85 9.55 -10.86
CA ALA A 212 18.97 8.39 -10.73
C ALA A 212 18.12 8.40 -9.44
N LEU A 213 18.54 9.15 -8.42
CA LEU A 213 17.85 9.28 -7.13
C LEU A 213 16.97 10.53 -7.04
N ASN A 214 16.83 11.26 -8.13
CA ASN A 214 16.00 12.45 -8.19
C ASN A 214 14.63 12.15 -8.84
N PRO A 215 13.55 12.00 -8.04
CA PRO A 215 12.22 11.70 -8.58
C PRO A 215 11.66 12.77 -9.52
N ALA A 216 12.11 14.02 -9.39
CA ALA A 216 11.70 15.08 -10.30
C ALA A 216 12.12 14.84 -11.77
N LEU A 217 13.08 13.93 -11.98
CA LEU A 217 13.52 13.50 -13.31
C LEU A 217 12.87 12.19 -13.77
N TRP A 218 12.02 11.59 -12.94
CA TRP A 218 11.36 10.31 -13.26
C TRP A 218 10.07 10.57 -14.05
N ASP A 219 9.81 9.70 -14.98
CA ASP A 219 8.62 9.76 -15.84
C ASP A 219 8.07 8.35 -16.12
N ALA A 220 7.14 8.25 -17.06
CA ALA A 220 6.54 6.97 -17.41
C ALA A 220 7.56 5.94 -17.95
N SER A 221 8.71 6.38 -18.51
CA SER A 221 9.77 5.48 -18.99
C SER A 221 10.54 4.81 -17.86
N ASP A 222 10.42 5.32 -16.62
CA ASP A 222 11.00 4.71 -15.43
C ASP A 222 10.18 3.53 -14.88
N THR A 223 8.97 3.33 -15.40
CA THR A 223 8.19 2.12 -15.18
C THR A 223 8.86 0.93 -15.87
N VAL A 224 9.00 -0.17 -15.13
CA VAL A 224 9.49 -1.44 -15.68
C VAL A 224 8.30 -2.39 -15.78
N PRO A 225 7.87 -2.78 -17.00
CA PRO A 225 6.74 -3.69 -17.18
C PRO A 225 6.97 -5.05 -16.52
N SER A 226 5.91 -5.67 -16.05
CA SER A 226 5.98 -6.95 -15.32
C SER A 226 6.62 -8.08 -16.12
N ASP A 227 6.45 -8.13 -17.44
CA ASP A 227 7.08 -9.14 -18.28
C ASP A 227 8.60 -8.94 -18.37
N GLU A 228 9.07 -7.69 -18.44
CA GLU A 228 10.49 -7.35 -18.37
C GLU A 228 11.08 -7.74 -17.03
N LEU A 229 10.36 -7.46 -15.92
CA LEU A 229 10.79 -7.86 -14.58
C LEU A 229 10.93 -9.37 -14.46
N ARG A 230 9.96 -10.13 -14.96
CA ARG A 230 10.01 -11.59 -14.95
C ARG A 230 11.19 -12.12 -15.73
N ALA A 231 11.47 -11.57 -16.92
CA ALA A 231 12.63 -11.95 -17.71
C ALA A 231 13.96 -11.66 -16.98
N ARG A 232 14.08 -10.51 -16.30
CA ARG A 232 15.26 -10.18 -15.48
C ARG A 232 15.44 -11.14 -14.30
N ILE A 233 14.33 -11.52 -13.64
CA ILE A 233 14.35 -12.49 -12.53
C ILE A 233 14.78 -13.86 -13.02
N ASN A 234 14.23 -14.35 -14.12
CA ASN A 234 14.60 -15.65 -14.71
C ASN A 234 16.06 -15.68 -15.14
N ALA A 235 16.56 -14.61 -15.78
CA ALA A 235 17.98 -14.53 -16.15
C ALA A 235 18.90 -14.56 -14.92
N GLY A 236 18.54 -13.84 -13.83
CA GLY A 236 19.30 -13.86 -12.58
C GLY A 236 19.19 -15.19 -11.82
N ALA A 237 18.07 -15.91 -11.95
CA ALA A 237 17.89 -17.25 -11.41
C ALA A 237 18.75 -18.29 -12.14
N ALA A 238 18.74 -18.26 -13.47
CA ALA A 238 19.57 -19.14 -14.31
C ALA A 238 21.07 -18.97 -14.02
N ALA A 239 21.53 -17.75 -13.76
CA ALA A 239 22.93 -17.46 -13.43
C ALA A 239 23.41 -18.17 -12.14
N VAL A 240 22.51 -18.61 -11.28
CA VAL A 240 22.79 -19.32 -10.03
C VAL A 240 22.25 -20.77 -10.04
N GLY A 241 21.85 -21.27 -11.19
CA GLY A 241 21.39 -22.65 -11.36
C GLY A 241 19.96 -22.92 -10.87
N LEU A 242 19.15 -21.90 -10.70
CA LEU A 242 17.74 -22.04 -10.36
C LEU A 242 16.87 -22.17 -11.64
N GLY A 243 15.73 -22.84 -11.51
CA GLY A 243 14.70 -22.90 -12.54
C GLY A 243 14.03 -21.54 -12.77
N GLU A 244 13.27 -21.45 -13.85
CA GLU A 244 12.48 -20.27 -14.14
C GLU A 244 11.24 -20.18 -13.23
N LEU A 245 10.65 -19.00 -13.15
CA LEU A 245 9.38 -18.76 -12.48
C LEU A 245 8.25 -19.47 -13.25
N GLU A 246 7.52 -20.31 -12.56
CA GLU A 246 6.31 -20.99 -13.05
C GLU A 246 5.05 -20.24 -12.61
N PRO A 247 4.02 -20.11 -13.47
CA PRO A 247 2.79 -19.45 -13.11
C PRO A 247 2.06 -20.21 -12.00
N LEU A 248 1.50 -19.48 -11.04
CA LEU A 248 0.68 -20.05 -9.98
C LEU A 248 -0.80 -19.98 -10.35
N ASP A 249 -1.57 -21.07 -10.11
CA ASP A 249 -3.01 -21.06 -10.29
C ASP A 249 -3.64 -19.99 -9.37
N ILE A 250 -4.72 -19.39 -9.84
CA ILE A 250 -5.42 -18.35 -9.08
C ILE A 250 -5.97 -18.86 -7.74
N ASN A 251 -6.31 -20.14 -7.67
CA ASN A 251 -6.84 -20.78 -6.47
C ASN A 251 -5.75 -21.01 -5.41
N ASP A 252 -4.48 -21.09 -5.83
CA ASP A 252 -3.32 -21.24 -4.95
C ASP A 252 -2.70 -19.89 -4.59
N ALA A 253 -3.26 -18.80 -5.11
CA ALA A 253 -2.74 -17.45 -4.85
C ALA A 253 -2.88 -17.08 -3.35
N PRO A 254 -1.90 -16.35 -2.79
CA PRO A 254 -1.93 -15.94 -1.39
C PRO A 254 -3.21 -15.18 -1.04
N ALA A 255 -3.86 -15.57 0.06
CA ALA A 255 -5.11 -14.99 0.53
C ALA A 255 -5.08 -13.44 0.59
N GLY A 256 -6.27 -12.84 0.47
CA GLY A 256 -6.52 -11.42 0.56
C GLY A 256 -6.58 -10.70 -0.79
N ALA A 257 -7.41 -9.67 -0.83
CA ALA A 257 -7.67 -8.87 -2.02
C ALA A 257 -6.41 -8.16 -2.56
N GLY A 258 -6.20 -8.22 -3.86
CA GLY A 258 -5.11 -7.51 -4.53
C GLY A 258 -5.04 -7.88 -6.00
N PRO A 259 -4.46 -7.01 -6.84
CA PRO A 259 -4.39 -7.20 -8.29
C PRO A 259 -3.15 -7.99 -8.72
N ALA A 260 -2.35 -8.52 -7.81
CA ALA A 260 -1.13 -9.24 -8.15
C ALA A 260 -1.45 -10.56 -8.84
N ARG A 261 -0.74 -10.85 -9.92
CA ARG A 261 -0.63 -12.18 -10.52
C ARG A 261 0.63 -12.84 -9.98
N TYR A 262 0.57 -14.14 -9.66
CA TYR A 262 1.61 -14.82 -8.92
C TYR A 262 2.29 -15.93 -9.73
N TRP A 263 3.57 -16.10 -9.44
CA TRP A 263 4.46 -17.16 -9.91
C TRP A 263 5.23 -17.71 -8.72
N HIS A 264 5.92 -18.82 -8.87
CA HIS A 264 6.82 -19.36 -7.88
C HIS A 264 8.05 -20.01 -8.56
N PHE A 265 9.13 -20.09 -7.84
CA PHE A 265 10.23 -21.00 -8.23
C PHE A 265 9.84 -22.42 -7.84
N PRO A 266 10.26 -23.45 -8.61
CA PRO A 266 10.08 -24.84 -8.23
C PRO A 266 10.57 -25.12 -6.81
N GLY A 267 9.71 -25.66 -5.95
CA GLY A 267 10.04 -25.98 -4.55
C GLY A 267 10.17 -24.79 -3.58
N ALA A 268 9.90 -23.57 -4.00
CA ALA A 268 9.97 -22.40 -3.14
C ALA A 268 8.91 -22.39 -2.04
N ALA A 269 9.27 -21.90 -0.86
CA ALA A 269 8.35 -21.73 0.28
C ALA A 269 7.35 -20.59 0.08
N GLY A 270 7.68 -19.60 -0.74
CA GLY A 270 6.89 -18.41 -1.01
C GLY A 270 6.61 -18.19 -2.49
N THR A 271 6.09 -17.02 -2.84
CA THR A 271 5.70 -16.69 -4.22
C THR A 271 6.20 -15.32 -4.66
N VAL A 272 6.32 -15.13 -5.98
CA VAL A 272 6.65 -13.88 -6.63
C VAL A 272 5.41 -13.37 -7.36
N GLY A 273 4.96 -12.15 -7.02
CA GLY A 273 3.79 -11.53 -7.63
C GLY A 273 4.16 -10.27 -8.42
N PHE A 274 3.35 -9.91 -9.39
CA PHE A 274 3.50 -8.69 -10.18
C PHE A 274 2.21 -7.88 -10.15
N ILE A 275 2.34 -6.57 -9.95
CA ILE A 275 1.25 -5.59 -9.94
C ILE A 275 1.50 -4.60 -11.06
N SER A 276 0.86 -4.84 -12.21
CA SER A 276 1.00 -4.03 -13.43
C SER A 276 0.00 -2.86 -13.39
N ALA A 277 0.32 -1.83 -12.60
CA ALA A 277 -0.55 -0.70 -12.41
C ALA A 277 -0.58 0.24 -13.64
N MET A 278 0.50 0.26 -14.43
CA MET A 278 0.70 1.15 -15.56
C MET A 278 0.61 0.42 -16.91
N SER A 279 1.22 -0.77 -17.03
CA SER A 279 1.30 -1.49 -18.30
C SER A 279 0.08 -2.37 -18.59
N ASN A 280 -0.63 -2.85 -17.55
CA ASN A 280 -1.80 -3.71 -17.69
C ASN A 280 -2.79 -3.45 -16.55
N HIS A 281 -3.62 -2.44 -16.75
CA HIS A 281 -4.56 -1.94 -15.75
C HIS A 281 -5.50 -3.02 -15.21
N PHE A 282 -5.68 -3.00 -13.90
CA PHE A 282 -6.66 -3.84 -13.19
C PHE A 282 -7.90 -3.04 -12.76
N CYS A 283 -8.17 -1.90 -13.39
CA CYS A 283 -9.25 -0.98 -13.03
C CYS A 283 -10.62 -1.62 -13.12
N ALA A 284 -10.85 -2.48 -14.11
CA ALA A 284 -12.11 -3.20 -14.29
C ALA A 284 -12.53 -4.05 -13.06
N ASN A 285 -11.56 -4.52 -12.28
CA ASN A 285 -11.79 -5.33 -11.07
C ASN A 285 -11.46 -4.57 -9.78
N CYS A 286 -11.37 -3.24 -9.82
CA CYS A 286 -10.95 -2.44 -8.68
C CYS A 286 -12.11 -2.17 -7.72
N THR A 287 -12.11 -2.84 -6.58
CA THR A 287 -13.16 -2.76 -5.53
C THR A 287 -12.83 -1.76 -4.41
N ARG A 288 -11.84 -0.87 -4.61
CA ARG A 288 -11.23 -0.08 -3.54
C ARG A 288 -11.68 1.36 -3.53
N LEU A 289 -11.96 1.89 -2.33
CA LEU A 289 -11.93 3.32 -2.01
C LEU A 289 -10.86 3.60 -0.95
N ARG A 290 -10.59 4.89 -0.72
CA ARG A 290 -9.60 5.36 0.24
C ARG A 290 -10.19 6.40 1.15
N LEU A 291 -9.78 6.39 2.42
CA LEU A 291 -10.00 7.45 3.39
C LEU A 291 -8.64 8.07 3.74
N THR A 292 -8.51 9.36 3.57
CA THR A 292 -7.30 10.10 3.97
C THR A 292 -7.33 10.41 5.47
N ALA A 293 -6.16 10.70 6.06
CA ALA A 293 -6.05 11.02 7.49
C ALA A 293 -6.85 12.27 7.91
N ASP A 294 -7.10 13.18 6.98
CA ASP A 294 -7.87 14.40 7.17
C ASP A 294 -9.37 14.26 6.78
N GLY A 295 -9.84 13.02 6.56
CA GLY A 295 -11.25 12.71 6.42
C GLY A 295 -11.86 12.92 5.03
N ASN A 296 -11.05 12.74 3.97
CA ASN A 296 -11.56 12.76 2.61
C ASN A 296 -11.65 11.35 2.04
N VAL A 297 -12.78 11.00 1.45
CA VAL A 297 -12.96 9.79 0.66
C VAL A 297 -12.47 10.04 -0.76
N ARG A 298 -11.56 9.20 -1.25
CA ARG A 298 -11.03 9.24 -2.63
C ARG A 298 -11.45 8.00 -3.39
N PRO A 299 -12.11 8.12 -4.52
CA PRO A 299 -12.57 6.97 -5.32
C PRO A 299 -11.44 6.25 -6.05
N CYS A 300 -10.35 6.95 -6.39
CA CYS A 300 -9.21 6.40 -7.11
C CYS A 300 -7.88 6.95 -6.55
N LEU A 301 -6.80 6.19 -6.73
CA LEU A 301 -5.44 6.62 -6.37
C LEU A 301 -4.98 7.81 -7.23
N PHE A 302 -5.28 7.75 -8.52
CA PHE A 302 -4.89 8.74 -9.52
C PHE A 302 -5.86 9.91 -9.68
N SER A 303 -6.94 9.97 -8.89
CA SER A 303 -7.92 11.05 -8.97
C SER A 303 -7.71 12.05 -7.84
N ASP A 304 -7.79 13.35 -8.15
CA ASP A 304 -7.80 14.41 -7.13
C ASP A 304 -9.20 14.71 -6.59
N ALA A 305 -10.23 13.98 -7.05
CA ALA A 305 -11.57 14.07 -6.48
C ALA A 305 -11.57 13.60 -5.02
N GLU A 306 -12.05 14.47 -4.13
CA GLU A 306 -12.12 14.24 -2.69
C GLU A 306 -13.50 14.61 -2.15
N TYR A 307 -14.02 13.73 -1.30
CA TYR A 307 -15.36 13.88 -0.68
C TYR A 307 -15.19 13.91 0.83
N SER A 308 -15.30 15.10 1.44
CA SER A 308 -15.01 15.27 2.87
C SER A 308 -16.13 14.74 3.74
N VAL A 309 -15.81 13.79 4.62
CA VAL A 309 -16.73 13.23 5.63
C VAL A 309 -16.46 13.78 7.03
N ARG A 310 -15.36 14.52 7.22
CA ARG A 310 -14.87 14.95 8.54
C ARG A 310 -15.92 15.70 9.34
N ASP A 311 -16.48 16.76 8.76
CA ASP A 311 -17.40 17.63 9.49
C ASP A 311 -18.74 16.93 9.78
N ALA A 312 -19.21 16.06 8.88
CA ALA A 312 -20.41 15.25 9.12
C ALA A 312 -20.18 14.24 10.25
N LEU A 313 -19.01 13.57 10.28
CA LEU A 313 -18.62 12.67 11.38
C LEU A 313 -18.60 13.40 12.73
N ARG A 314 -18.04 14.61 12.78
CA ARG A 314 -17.95 15.42 13.99
C ARG A 314 -19.30 15.90 14.52
N ARG A 315 -20.22 16.25 13.63
CA ARG A 315 -21.58 16.61 14.02
C ARG A 315 -22.45 15.41 14.39
N GLY A 316 -21.97 14.20 14.17
CA GLY A 316 -22.76 13.01 14.40
C GLY A 316 -23.81 12.70 13.34
N ASP A 317 -23.68 13.31 12.15
CA ASP A 317 -24.63 13.17 11.05
C ASP A 317 -24.30 11.96 10.17
N ASP A 318 -24.72 10.78 10.63
CA ASP A 318 -24.47 9.51 9.93
C ASP A 318 -25.12 9.45 8.53
N MET A 319 -26.27 10.09 8.37
CA MET A 319 -26.97 10.14 7.09
C MET A 319 -26.18 10.94 6.05
N GLN A 320 -25.60 12.06 6.45
CA GLN A 320 -24.74 12.86 5.58
C GLN A 320 -23.43 12.13 5.27
N VAL A 321 -22.80 11.43 6.23
CA VAL A 321 -21.62 10.60 5.98
C VAL A 321 -21.90 9.55 4.92
N LEU A 322 -23.04 8.84 5.02
CA LEU A 322 -23.43 7.82 4.05
C LEU A 322 -23.77 8.41 2.68
N SER A 323 -24.40 9.59 2.64
CA SER A 323 -24.63 10.30 1.37
C SER A 323 -23.32 10.63 0.66
N ILE A 324 -22.35 11.21 1.37
CA ILE A 324 -21.03 11.55 0.84
C ILE A 324 -20.28 10.27 0.38
N TRP A 325 -20.38 9.19 1.14
CA TRP A 325 -19.79 7.90 0.77
C TRP A 325 -20.38 7.39 -0.55
N ARG A 326 -21.71 7.38 -0.69
CA ARG A 326 -22.40 6.92 -1.91
C ARG A 326 -22.04 7.79 -3.12
N ASP A 327 -21.91 9.09 -2.93
CA ASP A 327 -21.45 10.02 -3.97
C ASP A 327 -20.02 9.67 -4.42
N ALA A 328 -19.10 9.38 -3.49
CA ALA A 328 -17.74 8.98 -3.81
C ALA A 328 -17.71 7.63 -4.58
N VAL A 329 -18.59 6.69 -4.24
CA VAL A 329 -18.72 5.42 -4.96
C VAL A 329 -19.26 5.64 -6.36
N ALA A 330 -20.32 6.44 -6.51
CA ALA A 330 -20.94 6.74 -7.80
C ALA A 330 -19.99 7.43 -8.78
N HIS A 331 -19.08 8.26 -8.27
CA HIS A 331 -18.09 8.98 -9.08
C HIS A 331 -16.73 8.25 -9.19
N LYS A 332 -16.68 6.96 -8.81
CA LYS A 332 -15.48 6.16 -9.05
C LYS A 332 -15.26 5.97 -10.55
N PRO A 333 -14.08 6.38 -11.10
CA PRO A 333 -13.84 6.29 -12.53
C PRO A 333 -13.76 4.83 -13.00
N GLN A 334 -14.14 4.59 -14.25
CA GLN A 334 -14.02 3.28 -14.88
C GLN A 334 -12.57 2.81 -14.88
N GLU A 335 -11.70 3.69 -15.32
CA GLU A 335 -10.25 3.50 -15.31
C GLU A 335 -9.57 4.80 -14.91
N HIS A 336 -8.31 4.73 -14.48
CA HIS A 336 -7.55 5.94 -14.23
C HIS A 336 -7.09 6.51 -15.57
N ALA A 337 -7.23 7.82 -15.75
CA ALA A 337 -6.42 8.52 -16.75
C ALA A 337 -4.95 8.50 -16.27
N ILE A 338 -4.00 8.33 -17.19
CA ILE A 338 -2.58 8.58 -16.89
C ILE A 338 -2.46 10.09 -16.71
N ILE A 339 -2.62 10.54 -15.46
CA ILE A 339 -2.44 11.93 -15.10
C ILE A 339 -1.00 12.05 -14.60
N GLU A 340 -0.31 13.06 -15.04
CA GLU A 340 1.01 13.41 -14.54
C GLU A 340 0.89 13.95 -13.10
N GLY A 341 0.98 13.06 -12.14
CA GLY A 341 0.94 13.37 -10.72
C GLY A 341 -0.47 13.59 -10.14
N THR A 342 -0.53 13.80 -8.85
CA THR A 342 -1.70 14.23 -8.08
C THR A 342 -1.27 15.34 -7.14
N GLN A 343 -2.23 16.15 -6.63
CA GLN A 343 -1.92 17.22 -5.67
C GLN A 343 -1.40 16.70 -4.33
N ARG A 344 -1.63 15.42 -4.01
CA ARG A 344 -1.17 14.81 -2.77
C ARG A 344 -0.06 13.81 -3.01
N PHE A 345 0.88 13.76 -2.09
CA PHE A 345 1.91 12.73 -2.04
C PHE A 345 1.34 11.36 -1.65
N MET A 346 2.02 10.29 -2.06
CA MET A 346 1.62 8.91 -1.78
C MET A 346 1.37 8.65 -0.29
N SER A 347 2.18 9.24 0.59
CA SER A 347 2.05 9.13 2.06
C SER A 347 0.75 9.73 2.62
N GLN A 348 0.13 10.67 1.91
CA GLN A 348 -1.09 11.34 2.36
C GLN A 348 -2.36 10.61 1.92
N ILE A 349 -2.28 9.77 0.90
CA ILE A 349 -3.43 9.09 0.29
C ILE A 349 -3.45 7.58 0.54
N GLY A 350 -2.50 7.09 1.33
CA GLY A 350 -2.45 5.69 1.71
C GLY A 350 -2.02 4.78 0.57
N GLY A 351 -0.83 5.00 0.09
CA GLY A 351 -0.16 4.23 -0.96
C GLY A 351 0.07 2.76 -0.64
#